data_8d29c0b1835e4ab59a97e1fec42cd22a
#
_entry.id   8d29c0b1835e4ab59a97e1fec42cd22a
#
_cell.length_a   1.000
_cell.length_b   1.000
_cell.length_c   1.000
_cell.angle_alpha   90.00
_cell.angle_beta   90.00
_cell.angle_gamma   90.00
#
_symmetry.space_group_name_H-M   'P 1'
#
loop_
_entity.id
_entity.type
_entity.pdbx_description
1 polymer ?
#
loop_
_entity_poly.entity_id
_entity_poly.type
_entity_poly.pdbx_seq_one_letter_code
_entity_poly.pdbx_strand_id
1 'polypeptide(L)' 'MFGERLRQLRRERKVSQKELAEYLGISIRGYQFYESEDNEPNIKTLLALADFYGVTTDYLLGRSDRRN' A
#
# COMPACT_ATOMS: atom_id res chain seq x y z
N MET A 1 -5.19 3.65 9.24
CA MET A 1 -4.33 4.73 8.74
C MET A 1 -3.72 4.34 7.42
N PHE A 2 -2.57 3.65 7.42
CA PHE A 2 -2.00 3.31 6.12
C PHE A 2 -2.84 2.27 5.37
N GLY A 3 -3.51 1.36 6.08
CA GLY A 3 -4.36 0.35 5.43
C GLY A 3 -5.51 0.97 4.66
N GLU A 4 -6.13 2.00 5.21
CA GLU A 4 -7.19 2.73 4.51
C GLU A 4 -6.63 3.47 3.29
N ARG A 5 -5.44 4.06 3.42
CA ARG A 5 -4.79 4.74 2.30
C ARG A 5 -4.46 3.77 1.18
N LEU A 6 -3.95 2.58 1.53
CA LEU A 6 -3.68 1.53 0.54
C LEU A 6 -4.95 1.13 -0.18
N ARG A 7 -6.04 0.91 0.57
CA ARG A 7 -7.32 0.53 -0.01
C ARG A 7 -7.86 1.60 -0.95
N GLN A 8 -7.78 2.85 -0.50
CA GLN A 8 -8.24 4.00 -1.28
C GLN A 8 -7.48 4.10 -2.60
N LEU A 9 -6.16 4.05 -2.54
CA LEU A 9 -5.33 4.15 -3.74
C LEU A 9 -5.57 2.98 -4.68
N ARG A 10 -5.71 1.78 -4.13
CA ARG A 10 -5.96 0.59 -4.93
C ARG A 10 -7.28 0.73 -5.70
N ARG A 11 -8.32 1.20 -5.02
CA ARG A 11 -9.63 1.41 -5.65
C ARG A 11 -9.59 2.50 -6.71
N GLU A 12 -8.88 3.57 -6.45
CA GLU A 12 -8.72 4.66 -7.41
C GLU A 12 -8.06 4.18 -8.70
N ARG A 13 -7.06 3.33 -8.57
CA ARG A 13 -6.33 2.78 -9.72
C ARG A 13 -6.98 1.54 -10.30
N LYS A 14 -8.03 1.04 -9.67
CA LYS A 14 -8.74 -0.18 -10.10
C LYS A 14 -7.78 -1.36 -10.19
N VAL A 15 -6.90 -1.46 -9.21
CA VAL A 15 -5.94 -2.55 -9.10
C VAL A 15 -6.46 -3.56 -8.09
N SER A 16 -6.32 -4.85 -8.39
CA SER A 16 -6.76 -5.90 -7.47
C SER A 16 -5.71 -6.16 -6.39
N GLN A 17 -6.14 -6.76 -5.30
CA GLN A 17 -5.22 -7.19 -4.25
C GLN A 17 -4.20 -8.19 -4.81
N LYS A 18 -4.65 -9.05 -5.73
CA LYS A 18 -3.78 -10.02 -6.37
C LYS A 18 -2.66 -9.35 -7.15
N GLU A 19 -3.00 -8.30 -7.91
CA GLU A 19 -2.02 -7.56 -8.68
C GLU A 19 -0.96 -6.92 -7.76
N LEU A 20 -1.41 -6.33 -6.66
CA LEU A 20 -0.47 -5.73 -5.70
C LEU A 20 0.42 -6.78 -5.07
N ALA A 21 -0.17 -7.92 -4.69
CA ALA A 21 0.61 -9.01 -4.09
C ALA A 21 1.68 -9.50 -5.07
N GLU A 22 1.32 -9.65 -6.34
CA GLU A 22 2.27 -10.07 -7.37
C GLU A 22 3.38 -9.04 -7.55
N TYR A 23 3.00 -7.77 -7.59
CA TYR A 23 3.99 -6.70 -7.73
C TYR A 23 5.00 -6.73 -6.57
N LEU A 24 4.51 -6.97 -5.35
CA LEU A 24 5.35 -6.98 -4.16
C LEU A 24 6.08 -8.32 -3.97
N GLY A 25 5.70 -9.36 -4.71
CA GLY A 25 6.30 -10.68 -4.56
C GLY A 25 5.88 -11.39 -3.29
N ILE A 26 4.65 -11.15 -2.82
CA ILE A 26 4.13 -11.76 -1.60
C ILE A 26 2.79 -12.44 -1.91
N SER A 27 2.26 -13.17 -0.92
CA SER A 27 0.96 -13.81 -1.08
C SER A 27 -0.16 -12.76 -0.99
N ILE A 28 -1.33 -13.10 -1.57
CA ILE A 28 -2.51 -12.24 -1.47
C ILE A 28 -2.85 -12.04 0.00
N ARG A 29 -2.78 -13.10 0.80
CA ARG A 29 -3.09 -13.01 2.22
C ARG A 29 -2.13 -12.07 2.95
N GLY A 30 -0.85 -12.14 2.62
CA GLY A 30 0.14 -11.22 3.19
C GLY A 30 -0.19 -9.78 2.87
N TYR A 31 -0.60 -9.51 1.64
CA TYR A 31 -1.02 -8.17 1.27
C TYR A 31 -2.28 -7.74 2.03
N GLN A 32 -3.26 -8.65 2.16
CA GLN A 32 -4.50 -8.34 2.89
C GLN A 32 -4.23 -7.92 4.33
N PHE A 33 -3.21 -8.50 4.96
CA PHE A 33 -2.82 -8.10 6.31
C PHE A 33 -2.34 -6.65 6.37
N TYR A 34 -1.76 -6.13 5.29
CA TYR A 34 -1.39 -4.72 5.24
C TYR A 34 -2.62 -3.83 5.21
N GLU A 35 -3.63 -4.17 4.41
CA GLU A 35 -4.85 -3.35 4.34
C GLU A 35 -5.65 -3.40 5.64
N SER A 36 -5.64 -4.55 6.32
CA SER A 36 -6.33 -4.68 7.61
C SER A 36 -5.51 -4.15 8.78
N GLU A 37 -4.25 -3.81 8.54
CA GLU A 37 -3.29 -3.35 9.54
C GLU A 37 -2.96 -4.40 10.60
N ASP A 38 -3.17 -5.67 10.26
CA ASP A 38 -2.71 -6.77 11.12
C ASP A 38 -1.20 -6.96 11.03
N ASN A 39 -0.61 -6.45 9.96
CA ASN A 39 0.83 -6.49 9.77
C ASN A 39 1.29 -5.18 9.14
N GLU A 40 2.53 -4.82 9.38
CA GLU A 40 3.11 -3.60 8.83
C GLU A 40 4.13 -3.97 7.75
N PRO A 41 4.15 -3.24 6.62
CA PRO A 41 5.17 -3.49 5.63
C PRO A 41 6.54 -3.07 6.16
N ASN A 42 7.58 -3.80 5.76
CA ASN A 42 8.93 -3.37 6.04
C ASN A 42 9.26 -2.16 5.15
N ILE A 43 10.42 -1.56 5.39
CA ILE A 43 10.80 -0.34 4.67
C ILE A 43 10.84 -0.55 3.17
N LYS A 44 11.40 -1.68 2.73
CA LYS A 44 11.49 -2.00 1.30
C LYS A 44 10.10 -2.07 0.65
N THR A 45 9.17 -2.75 1.31
CA THR A 45 7.81 -2.89 0.80
C THR A 45 7.09 -1.55 0.82
N LEU A 46 7.28 -0.75 1.87
CA LEU A 46 6.68 0.57 1.97
C LEU A 46 7.14 1.46 0.81
N LEU A 47 8.44 1.46 0.52
CA LEU A 47 8.97 2.24 -0.59
C LEU A 47 8.42 1.77 -1.93
N ALA A 48 8.28 0.45 -2.11
CA ALA A 48 7.74 -0.10 -3.34
C ALA A 48 6.28 0.32 -3.54
N LEU A 49 5.49 0.34 -2.46
CA LEU A 49 4.10 0.79 -2.53
C LEU A 49 4.01 2.28 -2.87
N ALA A 50 4.85 3.10 -2.25
CA ALA A 50 4.88 4.52 -2.56
C ALA A 50 5.24 4.76 -4.02
N ASP A 51 6.22 4.03 -4.52
CA ASP A 51 6.65 4.13 -5.91
C ASP A 51 5.55 3.67 -6.87
N PHE A 52 4.87 2.58 -6.53
CA PHE A 52 3.80 2.05 -7.38
C PHE A 52 2.70 3.08 -7.59
N TYR A 53 2.32 3.79 -6.54
CA TYR A 53 1.24 4.78 -6.61
C TYR A 53 1.73 6.19 -6.92
N GLY A 54 3.04 6.42 -6.93
CA GLY A 54 3.59 7.76 -7.16
C GLY A 54 3.26 8.73 -6.06
N VAL A 55 3.23 8.25 -4.82
CA VAL A 55 2.94 9.08 -3.65
C VAL A 55 4.11 9.00 -2.68
N THR A 56 4.11 9.89 -1.68
CA THR A 56 5.14 9.88 -0.65
C THR A 56 4.84 8.80 0.39
N THR A 57 5.86 8.34 1.09
CA THR A 57 5.66 7.44 2.23
C THR A 57 4.88 8.12 3.34
N ASP A 58 5.07 9.44 3.52
CA ASP A 58 4.29 10.19 4.50
C ASP A 58 2.79 10.13 4.20
N TYR A 59 2.43 10.23 2.91
CA TYR A 59 1.03 10.11 2.52
C TYR A 59 0.49 8.72 2.87
N LEU A 60 1.25 7.66 2.54
CA LEU A 60 0.83 6.29 2.82
C LEU A 60 0.63 6.06 4.32
N LEU A 61 1.51 6.64 5.14
CA LEU A 61 1.47 6.47 6.59
C LEU A 61 0.44 7.34 7.27
N GLY A 62 -0.25 8.21 6.53
CA GLY A 62 -1.23 9.11 7.09
C GLY A 62 -0.63 10.31 7.78
N ARG A 63 0.64 10.59 7.56
CA ARG A 63 1.34 11.72 8.17
C ARG A 63 1.17 13.01 7.38
N SER A 64 0.70 12.90 6.15
CA SER A 64 0.50 14.04 5.26
C SER A 64 -0.68 13.76 4.35
N ASP A 65 -1.42 14.80 4.01
CA ASP A 65 -2.50 14.70 3.02
C ASP A 65 -1.99 14.99 1.60
N ARG A 66 -0.73 15.34 1.46
CA ARG A 66 -0.13 15.64 0.16
C ARG A 66 0.47 14.38 -0.43
N ARG A 67 0.10 14.07 -1.66
CA ARG A 67 0.58 12.86 -2.34
C ARG A 67 2.01 13.00 -2.86
N ASN A 68 2.47 14.23 -3.02
CA ASN A 68 3.84 14.48 -3.53
C ASN A 68 4.47 15.73 -2.94
#